data_49cf0cf81c7414ff9cf37e5f60d6635e
#
_entry.id   49cf0cf81c7414ff9cf37e5f60d6635e
#
_cell.length_a   1.000
_cell.length_b   1.000
_cell.length_c   1.000
_cell.angle_alpha   90.00
_cell.angle_beta   90.00
_cell.angle_gamma   90.00
#
_symmetry.space_group_name_H-M   'P 1'
#
loop_
_entity.id
_entity.type
_entity.pdbx_description
1 polymer ?
#
loop_
_entity_poly.entity_id
_entity_poly.type
_entity_poly.pdbx_seq_one_letter_code
_entity_poly.pdbx_strand_id
1 'polypeptide(L)'
;MSEKNIRIKPYTTNQVSWNSILEKVLRIPMNQREYSWGADEINKFLDDIFHIFEEGKYVEKMGSIINLEYKGNNDIYDGQQRILTTILILNVLSSLSNKLKNKINTLLTIDTELDTLTEEQEELKTKWNVSIIPKIYCINPYDMEGLVNIFNDKVQSWMEYLTDDNFCNDEETYVCKICKTSVKRLTNFKRHICDQHGFIEYNNTTKLYKAYIEIYNYIVHRRYSDTDMIKLYKFILHDIDIQYYNCTDPQYVSRIFDWENNRGKSVESLDIIKNPILVQIPHDKKVEVYEKWEQLKHKPNKIYKKDFGQKIFDVAIQLYNRKIERSLNHEELFKPIIYDNDTYSEINKFFKIVEKLLDIVDKISYDRFGKLLNNTPRICLNWEAYMWCLLPIFYETDDKTDGHAVLIKLLTQWYFRNLQFKTRSFNNLCYSTEFIKISNEVLKDKNYDYYMEIKKCLDKNKDTLINDEKYINSVKEMNFKSTNATHLLLFLETCVNSDLCVVPLDFTLEHIIPQKDKTKLTNSSLMDNIGNLTLLEGKNSSNGHTGNCSLGSKPYSIKKASYKKSCARITMKLSDEYETFEENDILKRNEDIVNQLNNFTKYF
;
A
#
# COMPACT_ATOMS: atom_id res chain seq x y z
N MET A 1 -24.44 19.78 -55.20
CA MET A 1 -24.80 19.85 -53.77
C MET A 1 -24.23 18.61 -53.13
N SER A 2 -23.15 18.74 -52.37
CA SER A 2 -22.50 17.63 -51.65
C SER A 2 -23.41 17.18 -50.51
N GLU A 3 -23.83 15.90 -50.52
CA GLU A 3 -24.49 15.27 -49.38
C GLU A 3 -23.63 15.48 -48.14
N LYS A 4 -24.11 16.25 -47.18
CA LYS A 4 -23.53 16.32 -45.85
C LYS A 4 -23.70 14.94 -45.23
N ASN A 5 -22.65 14.13 -45.21
CA ASN A 5 -22.60 12.92 -44.38
C ASN A 5 -22.94 13.33 -42.93
N ILE A 6 -24.14 13.10 -42.51
CA ILE A 6 -24.57 13.24 -41.11
C ILE A 6 -23.81 12.15 -40.35
N ARG A 7 -22.73 12.58 -39.65
CA ARG A 7 -22.00 11.70 -38.75
C ARG A 7 -22.91 11.40 -37.56
N ILE A 8 -23.47 10.21 -37.52
CA ILE A 8 -24.22 9.71 -36.35
C ILE A 8 -23.22 9.64 -35.19
N LYS A 9 -23.52 10.29 -34.09
CA LYS A 9 -22.70 10.18 -32.88
C LYS A 9 -22.82 8.75 -32.34
N PRO A 10 -21.71 8.04 -32.07
CA PRO A 10 -21.74 6.65 -31.58
C PRO A 10 -22.10 6.57 -30.09
N TYR A 11 -22.67 7.59 -29.51
CA TYR A 11 -23.13 7.63 -28.13
C TYR A 11 -24.33 8.58 -27.97
N THR A 12 -25.14 8.29 -26.94
CA THR A 12 -26.19 9.19 -26.46
C THR A 12 -25.83 9.68 -25.05
N THR A 13 -26.29 10.88 -24.71
CA THR A 13 -26.12 11.44 -23.37
C THR A 13 -27.46 11.85 -22.81
N ASN A 14 -27.82 11.32 -21.66
CA ASN A 14 -29.08 11.60 -20.98
C ASN A 14 -28.83 11.85 -19.50
N GLN A 15 -29.68 12.66 -18.86
CA GLN A 15 -29.81 12.64 -17.41
C GLN A 15 -30.78 11.51 -17.05
N VAL A 16 -30.36 10.63 -16.15
CA VAL A 16 -31.14 9.47 -15.72
C VAL A 16 -31.06 9.33 -14.20
N SER A 17 -32.11 8.78 -13.60
CA SER A 17 -32.12 8.43 -12.18
C SER A 17 -31.37 7.13 -11.90
N TRP A 18 -30.95 6.94 -10.65
CA TRP A 18 -30.34 5.68 -10.23
C TRP A 18 -31.23 4.47 -10.49
N ASN A 19 -32.57 4.61 -10.34
CA ASN A 19 -33.50 3.52 -10.61
C ASN A 19 -33.32 2.99 -12.04
N SER A 20 -33.28 3.88 -13.02
CA SER A 20 -33.13 3.52 -14.45
C SER A 20 -31.80 2.82 -14.76
N ILE A 21 -30.77 3.06 -13.97
CA ILE A 21 -29.46 2.43 -14.11
C ILE A 21 -29.48 1.04 -13.45
N LEU A 22 -30.00 0.95 -12.21
CA LEU A 22 -29.94 -0.25 -11.38
C LEU A 22 -30.98 -1.32 -11.77
N GLU A 23 -31.99 -0.97 -12.57
CA GLU A 23 -32.89 -1.97 -13.19
C GLU A 23 -32.18 -2.85 -14.22
N LYS A 24 -31.07 -2.37 -14.79
CA LYS A 24 -30.27 -3.11 -15.78
C LYS A 24 -29.34 -4.10 -15.10
N VAL A 25 -29.02 -5.18 -15.83
CA VAL A 25 -27.87 -6.03 -15.49
C VAL A 25 -26.62 -5.30 -15.95
N LEU A 26 -25.75 -4.95 -15.01
CA LEU A 26 -24.54 -4.18 -15.25
C LEU A 26 -23.31 -5.08 -15.10
N ARG A 27 -22.29 -4.81 -15.91
CA ARG A 27 -21.02 -5.51 -15.83
C ARG A 27 -19.89 -4.49 -15.64
N ILE A 28 -19.03 -4.71 -14.65
CA ILE A 28 -17.76 -4.03 -14.52
C ILE A 28 -16.72 -4.90 -15.20
N PRO A 29 -16.24 -4.52 -16.39
CA PRO A 29 -15.33 -5.35 -17.15
C PRO A 29 -13.95 -5.43 -16.47
N MET A 30 -13.18 -6.46 -16.80
CA MET A 30 -11.89 -6.77 -16.19
C MET A 30 -10.85 -5.66 -16.35
N ASN A 31 -10.99 -4.83 -17.37
CA ASN A 31 -10.11 -3.68 -17.60
C ASN A 31 -10.36 -2.52 -16.63
N GLN A 32 -11.42 -2.55 -15.82
CA GLN A 32 -11.65 -1.57 -14.77
C GLN A 32 -10.85 -1.91 -13.50
N ARG A 33 -10.42 -0.86 -12.77
CA ARG A 33 -9.71 -1.04 -11.50
C ARG A 33 -10.64 -1.64 -10.45
N GLU A 34 -10.06 -2.29 -9.44
CA GLU A 34 -10.79 -2.69 -8.24
C GLU A 34 -11.47 -1.49 -7.57
N TYR A 35 -12.47 -1.79 -6.74
CA TYR A 35 -13.03 -0.78 -5.84
C TYR A 35 -11.91 -0.13 -5.01
N SER A 36 -11.82 1.20 -5.06
CA SER A 36 -10.65 1.91 -4.53
C SER A 36 -10.97 3.06 -3.56
N TRP A 37 -12.26 3.39 -3.36
CA TRP A 37 -12.64 4.42 -2.41
C TRP A 37 -12.34 3.99 -0.98
N GLY A 38 -11.65 4.87 -0.24
CA GLY A 38 -11.44 4.77 1.20
C GLY A 38 -12.48 5.56 1.97
N ALA A 39 -12.31 5.65 3.29
CA ALA A 39 -13.24 6.36 4.18
C ALA A 39 -13.47 7.82 3.75
N ASP A 40 -12.42 8.52 3.34
CA ASP A 40 -12.53 9.94 2.96
C ASP A 40 -13.42 10.16 1.74
N GLU A 41 -13.24 9.34 0.67
CA GLU A 41 -14.05 9.44 -0.54
C GLU A 41 -15.50 8.98 -0.27
N ILE A 42 -15.67 7.94 0.51
CA ILE A 42 -17.00 7.42 0.90
C ILE A 42 -17.75 8.46 1.71
N ASN A 43 -17.15 9.00 2.76
CA ASN A 43 -17.79 9.99 3.62
C ASN A 43 -18.15 11.24 2.85
N LYS A 44 -17.28 11.72 1.97
CA LYS A 44 -17.60 12.85 1.10
C LYS A 44 -18.80 12.57 0.20
N PHE A 45 -18.88 11.39 -0.41
CA PHE A 45 -20.01 11.01 -1.26
C PHE A 45 -21.30 10.87 -0.46
N LEU A 46 -21.24 10.34 0.76
CA LEU A 46 -22.36 10.26 1.69
C LEU A 46 -22.80 11.65 2.14
N ASP A 47 -21.85 12.52 2.52
CA ASP A 47 -22.15 13.90 2.93
C ASP A 47 -22.88 14.65 1.82
N ASP A 48 -22.45 14.51 0.56
CA ASP A 48 -23.11 15.12 -0.59
C ASP A 48 -24.57 14.64 -0.73
N ILE A 49 -24.84 13.33 -0.59
CA ILE A 49 -26.20 12.76 -0.69
C ILE A 49 -27.06 13.19 0.49
N PHE A 50 -26.56 13.01 1.71
CA PHE A 50 -27.34 13.17 2.92
C PHE A 50 -27.62 14.65 3.25
N HIS A 51 -26.65 15.53 2.98
CA HIS A 51 -26.84 16.98 3.13
C HIS A 51 -27.95 17.49 2.25
N ILE A 52 -27.99 17.08 0.98
CA ILE A 52 -29.05 17.47 0.05
C ILE A 52 -30.41 16.88 0.49
N PHE A 53 -30.42 15.61 0.93
CA PHE A 53 -31.63 14.97 1.44
C PHE A 53 -32.19 15.70 2.67
N GLU A 54 -31.33 16.07 3.64
CA GLU A 54 -31.71 16.72 4.88
C GLU A 54 -32.13 18.19 4.67
N GLU A 55 -31.50 18.91 3.74
CA GLU A 55 -31.85 20.28 3.39
C GLU A 55 -33.05 20.41 2.44
N GLY A 56 -33.50 19.30 1.84
CA GLY A 56 -34.60 19.30 0.89
C GLY A 56 -34.30 20.06 -0.41
N LYS A 57 -33.02 20.16 -0.79
CA LYS A 57 -32.56 20.80 -2.01
C LYS A 57 -32.52 19.81 -3.19
N TYR A 58 -32.66 20.34 -4.41
CA TYR A 58 -32.49 19.51 -5.61
C TYR A 58 -31.03 19.27 -5.92
N VAL A 59 -30.70 18.05 -6.36
CA VAL A 59 -29.35 17.69 -6.83
C VAL A 59 -29.26 18.00 -8.32
N GLU A 60 -28.47 18.97 -8.69
CA GLU A 60 -28.30 19.28 -10.11
C GLU A 60 -27.53 18.16 -10.87
N LYS A 61 -26.52 17.50 -10.25
CA LYS A 61 -25.74 16.45 -10.90
C LYS A 61 -24.76 15.76 -9.94
N MET A 62 -24.86 14.43 -9.77
CA MET A 62 -23.90 13.64 -8.99
C MET A 62 -22.90 12.84 -9.85
N GLY A 63 -22.26 13.52 -10.81
CA GLY A 63 -21.23 12.94 -11.65
C GLY A 63 -21.75 12.25 -12.91
N SER A 64 -20.89 11.47 -13.57
CA SER A 64 -21.17 10.80 -14.84
C SER A 64 -20.94 9.30 -14.75
N ILE A 65 -21.66 8.55 -15.60
CA ILE A 65 -21.45 7.12 -15.85
C ILE A 65 -21.27 6.94 -17.35
N ILE A 66 -20.24 6.18 -17.73
CA ILE A 66 -20.00 5.79 -19.11
C ILE A 66 -20.29 4.30 -19.25
N ASN A 67 -21.29 3.96 -20.03
CA ASN A 67 -21.71 2.60 -20.34
C ASN A 67 -21.40 2.26 -21.80
N LEU A 68 -20.89 1.05 -22.04
CA LEU A 68 -20.80 0.46 -23.36
C LEU A 68 -21.89 -0.61 -23.48
N GLU A 69 -22.91 -0.33 -24.29
CA GLU A 69 -23.91 -1.33 -24.67
C GLU A 69 -23.43 -2.07 -25.93
N TYR A 70 -22.89 -3.27 -25.71
CA TYR A 70 -22.30 -4.05 -26.79
C TYR A 70 -22.60 -5.54 -26.62
N LYS A 71 -23.09 -6.19 -27.70
CA LYS A 71 -23.45 -7.61 -27.71
C LYS A 71 -24.38 -8.03 -26.56
N GLY A 72 -25.34 -7.19 -26.21
CA GLY A 72 -26.33 -7.48 -25.16
C GLY A 72 -25.84 -7.22 -23.72
N ASN A 73 -24.59 -6.80 -23.52
CA ASN A 73 -24.03 -6.45 -22.21
C ASN A 73 -24.03 -4.93 -22.00
N ASN A 74 -24.12 -4.53 -20.73
CA ASN A 74 -23.94 -3.14 -20.29
C ASN A 74 -22.62 -3.06 -19.50
N ASP A 75 -21.54 -2.73 -20.18
CA ASP A 75 -20.20 -2.63 -19.59
C ASP A 75 -19.93 -1.22 -19.06
N ILE A 76 -19.67 -1.10 -17.78
CA ILE A 76 -19.39 0.19 -17.13
C ILE A 76 -17.91 0.54 -17.30
N TYR A 77 -17.64 1.59 -18.06
CA TYR A 77 -16.29 2.12 -18.32
C TYR A 77 -15.88 3.28 -17.40
N ASP A 78 -16.83 4.03 -16.85
CA ASP A 78 -16.59 4.99 -15.79
C ASP A 78 -17.80 5.09 -14.86
N GLY A 79 -17.56 5.56 -13.63
CA GLY A 79 -18.58 5.68 -12.60
C GLY A 79 -18.77 4.42 -11.76
N GLN A 80 -17.97 3.37 -11.95
CA GLN A 80 -18.05 2.12 -11.20
C GLN A 80 -18.01 2.31 -9.68
N GLN A 81 -17.15 3.21 -9.17
CA GLN A 81 -17.03 3.47 -7.73
C GLN A 81 -18.35 4.02 -7.18
N ARG A 82 -18.99 4.94 -7.90
CA ARG A 82 -20.30 5.53 -7.53
C ARG A 82 -21.41 4.50 -7.56
N ILE A 83 -21.45 3.67 -8.61
CA ILE A 83 -22.45 2.60 -8.73
C ILE A 83 -22.32 1.62 -7.56
N LEU A 84 -21.12 1.11 -7.32
CA LEU A 84 -20.85 0.16 -6.24
C LEU A 84 -21.18 0.78 -4.87
N THR A 85 -20.78 2.02 -4.62
CA THR A 85 -21.09 2.70 -3.36
C THR A 85 -22.59 2.92 -3.19
N THR A 86 -23.33 3.29 -4.25
CA THR A 86 -24.80 3.43 -4.20
C THR A 86 -25.46 2.09 -3.91
N ILE A 87 -25.01 1.00 -4.53
CA ILE A 87 -25.50 -0.36 -4.24
C ILE A 87 -25.24 -0.73 -2.76
N LEU A 88 -24.07 -0.41 -2.24
CA LEU A 88 -23.76 -0.64 -0.81
C LEU A 88 -24.67 0.17 0.11
N ILE A 89 -24.95 1.44 -0.20
CA ILE A 89 -25.91 2.27 0.56
C ILE A 89 -27.28 1.62 0.58
N LEU A 90 -27.80 1.21 -0.57
CA LEU A 90 -29.10 0.54 -0.67
C LEU A 90 -29.10 -0.79 0.10
N ASN A 91 -28.04 -1.58 0.02
CA ASN A 91 -27.94 -2.84 0.75
C ASN A 91 -27.92 -2.60 2.27
N VAL A 92 -27.24 -1.56 2.75
CA VAL A 92 -27.28 -1.12 4.16
C VAL A 92 -28.71 -0.74 4.57
N LEU A 93 -29.42 0.04 3.74
CA LEU A 93 -30.83 0.38 4.03
C LEU A 93 -31.72 -0.87 4.07
N SER A 94 -31.45 -1.87 3.22
CA SER A 94 -32.10 -3.19 3.25
C SER A 94 -31.87 -3.94 4.56
N SER A 95 -30.67 -3.88 5.11
CA SER A 95 -30.32 -4.54 6.38
C SER A 95 -30.92 -3.84 7.59
N LEU A 96 -31.11 -2.51 7.52
CA LEU A 96 -31.64 -1.70 8.63
C LEU A 96 -33.18 -1.60 8.65
N SER A 97 -33.87 -1.82 7.50
CA SER A 97 -35.32 -1.71 7.40
C SER A 97 -35.97 -2.91 6.70
N ASN A 98 -36.70 -3.72 7.45
CA ASN A 98 -37.45 -4.85 6.91
C ASN A 98 -38.47 -4.46 5.83
N LYS A 99 -38.97 -3.20 5.86
CA LYS A 99 -39.91 -2.67 4.85
C LYS A 99 -39.25 -2.44 3.49
N LEU A 100 -37.93 -2.23 3.48
CA LEU A 100 -37.15 -2.01 2.25
C LEU A 100 -36.51 -3.30 1.72
N LYS A 101 -36.30 -4.30 2.58
CA LYS A 101 -35.55 -5.52 2.24
C LYS A 101 -35.98 -6.16 0.91
N ASN A 102 -37.26 -6.48 0.77
CA ASN A 102 -37.75 -7.13 -0.45
C ASN A 102 -37.63 -6.23 -1.69
N LYS A 103 -37.91 -4.91 -1.53
CA LYS A 103 -37.85 -3.97 -2.66
C LYS A 103 -36.41 -3.82 -3.20
N ILE A 104 -35.46 -3.68 -2.28
CA ILE A 104 -34.06 -3.52 -2.63
C ILE A 104 -33.49 -4.82 -3.20
N ASN A 105 -33.83 -5.97 -2.62
CA ASN A 105 -33.40 -7.25 -3.17
C ASN A 105 -33.91 -7.45 -4.60
N THR A 106 -35.20 -7.23 -4.86
CA THR A 106 -35.77 -7.32 -6.22
C THR A 106 -35.07 -6.36 -7.21
N LEU A 107 -34.69 -5.17 -6.76
CA LEU A 107 -33.97 -4.20 -7.59
C LEU A 107 -32.54 -4.65 -7.91
N LEU A 108 -31.80 -5.14 -6.93
CA LEU A 108 -30.35 -5.33 -7.01
C LEU A 108 -29.91 -6.76 -7.29
N THR A 109 -30.78 -7.75 -7.19
CA THR A 109 -30.41 -9.17 -7.29
C THR A 109 -31.21 -9.93 -8.32
N ILE A 110 -30.66 -11.06 -8.74
CA ILE A 110 -31.28 -12.10 -9.58
C ILE A 110 -31.45 -13.32 -8.68
N ASP A 111 -32.66 -13.88 -8.66
CA ASP A 111 -32.95 -15.14 -7.98
C ASP A 111 -32.56 -16.31 -8.89
N THR A 112 -31.59 -17.10 -8.46
CA THR A 112 -31.04 -18.19 -9.28
C THR A 112 -32.00 -19.40 -9.42
N GLU A 113 -33.08 -19.43 -8.66
CA GLU A 113 -34.10 -20.49 -8.74
C GLU A 113 -35.30 -20.07 -9.58
N LEU A 114 -35.57 -18.76 -9.67
CA LEU A 114 -36.75 -18.22 -10.35
C LEU A 114 -36.44 -17.61 -11.71
N ASP A 115 -35.24 -17.10 -11.91
CA ASP A 115 -34.83 -16.37 -13.11
C ASP A 115 -34.02 -17.27 -14.07
N THR A 116 -34.18 -17.03 -15.38
CA THR A 116 -33.33 -17.67 -16.40
C THR A 116 -31.96 -17.02 -16.38
N LEU A 117 -30.95 -17.80 -16.06
CA LEU A 117 -29.58 -17.33 -15.94
C LEU A 117 -28.84 -17.38 -17.30
N THR A 118 -27.92 -16.44 -17.50
CA THR A 118 -26.92 -16.52 -18.58
C THR A 118 -25.81 -17.52 -18.19
N GLU A 119 -25.02 -17.97 -19.19
CA GLU A 119 -23.87 -18.87 -18.94
C GLU A 119 -22.91 -18.29 -17.86
N GLU A 120 -22.58 -16.97 -17.94
CA GLU A 120 -21.74 -16.30 -16.97
C GLU A 120 -22.36 -16.28 -15.56
N GLN A 121 -23.68 -16.14 -15.44
CA GLN A 121 -24.40 -16.17 -14.16
C GLN A 121 -24.46 -17.59 -13.57
N GLU A 122 -24.60 -18.63 -14.40
CA GLU A 122 -24.50 -20.03 -13.96
C GLU A 122 -23.09 -20.36 -13.45
N GLU A 123 -22.04 -19.86 -14.09
CA GLU A 123 -20.67 -19.99 -13.61
C GLU A 123 -20.49 -19.33 -12.25
N LEU A 124 -21.03 -18.11 -12.06
CA LEU A 124 -20.97 -17.40 -10.78
C LEU A 124 -21.71 -18.15 -9.67
N LYS A 125 -22.94 -18.63 -9.97
CA LYS A 125 -23.74 -19.47 -9.06
C LYS A 125 -22.95 -20.69 -8.59
N THR A 126 -22.36 -21.41 -9.55
CA THR A 126 -21.59 -22.63 -9.27
C THR A 126 -20.33 -22.35 -8.49
N LYS A 127 -19.56 -21.34 -8.91
CA LYS A 127 -18.28 -20.95 -8.29
C LYS A 127 -18.45 -20.52 -6.83
N TRP A 128 -19.52 -19.77 -6.53
CA TRP A 128 -19.73 -19.21 -5.19
C TRP A 128 -20.76 -19.97 -4.36
N ASN A 129 -21.43 -20.96 -4.94
CA ASN A 129 -22.49 -21.76 -4.31
C ASN A 129 -23.53 -20.87 -3.59
N VAL A 130 -24.15 -19.95 -4.33
CA VAL A 130 -25.09 -18.95 -3.81
C VAL A 130 -26.43 -19.03 -4.51
N SER A 131 -27.52 -18.70 -3.79
CA SER A 131 -28.87 -18.63 -4.32
C SER A 131 -29.25 -17.23 -4.85
N ILE A 132 -28.45 -16.22 -4.54
CA ILE A 132 -28.68 -14.83 -4.91
C ILE A 132 -27.44 -14.28 -5.62
N ILE A 133 -27.62 -13.76 -6.82
CA ILE A 133 -26.55 -13.12 -7.61
C ILE A 133 -26.88 -11.63 -7.74
N PRO A 134 -25.92 -10.71 -7.50
CA PRO A 134 -26.10 -9.30 -7.77
C PRO A 134 -26.37 -9.03 -9.25
N LYS A 135 -27.28 -8.09 -9.59
CA LYS A 135 -27.48 -7.61 -10.98
C LYS A 135 -26.26 -6.87 -11.52
N ILE A 136 -25.41 -6.34 -10.66
CA ILE A 136 -24.08 -5.88 -11.03
C ILE A 136 -23.06 -6.97 -10.74
N TYR A 137 -22.28 -7.34 -11.71
CA TYR A 137 -21.19 -8.28 -11.48
C TYR A 137 -19.86 -7.72 -11.97
N CYS A 138 -18.84 -7.98 -11.18
CA CYS A 138 -17.47 -7.58 -11.45
C CYS A 138 -16.73 -8.80 -12.01
N ILE A 139 -16.08 -8.63 -13.16
CA ILE A 139 -15.20 -9.69 -13.68
C ILE A 139 -13.96 -9.83 -12.79
N ASN A 140 -13.59 -8.75 -12.08
CA ASN A 140 -12.59 -8.81 -11.01
C ASN A 140 -13.07 -9.73 -9.86
N PRO A 141 -12.34 -10.82 -9.54
CA PRO A 141 -12.77 -11.80 -8.55
C PRO A 141 -12.84 -11.23 -7.12
N TYR A 142 -12.00 -10.25 -6.76
CA TYR A 142 -11.97 -9.67 -5.41
C TYR A 142 -13.20 -8.81 -5.13
N ASP A 143 -13.60 -7.99 -6.08
CA ASP A 143 -14.82 -7.18 -5.95
C ASP A 143 -16.07 -8.06 -6.02
N MET A 144 -16.05 -9.10 -6.87
CA MET A 144 -17.16 -10.05 -6.95
C MET A 144 -17.34 -10.84 -5.65
N GLU A 145 -16.24 -11.30 -5.03
CA GLU A 145 -16.27 -11.96 -3.73
C GLU A 145 -16.88 -11.04 -2.66
N GLY A 146 -16.46 -9.78 -2.65
CA GLY A 146 -17.00 -8.77 -1.74
C GLY A 146 -18.50 -8.59 -1.90
N LEU A 147 -19.01 -8.46 -3.13
CA LEU A 147 -20.43 -8.31 -3.42
C LEU A 147 -21.22 -9.56 -3.00
N VAL A 148 -20.78 -10.75 -3.40
CA VAL A 148 -21.44 -12.02 -3.06
C VAL A 148 -21.56 -12.18 -1.54
N ASN A 149 -20.52 -11.88 -0.80
CA ASN A 149 -20.54 -11.97 0.66
C ASN A 149 -21.50 -10.96 1.30
N ILE A 150 -21.58 -9.73 0.76
CA ILE A 150 -22.50 -8.70 1.23
C ILE A 150 -23.96 -9.09 0.98
N PHE A 151 -24.27 -9.56 -0.23
CA PHE A 151 -25.65 -9.92 -0.60
C PHE A 151 -26.17 -11.22 0.03
N ASN A 152 -25.28 -12.08 0.52
CA ASN A 152 -25.65 -13.33 1.19
C ASN A 152 -25.53 -13.25 2.72
N ASP A 153 -25.70 -12.07 3.30
CA ASP A 153 -25.74 -11.80 4.76
C ASP A 153 -24.52 -12.36 5.53
N LYS A 154 -23.35 -12.51 4.88
CA LYS A 154 -22.12 -12.99 5.53
C LYS A 154 -21.33 -11.89 6.25
N VAL A 155 -21.90 -10.69 6.29
CA VAL A 155 -21.27 -9.50 6.87
C VAL A 155 -21.88 -9.22 8.24
N GLN A 156 -21.05 -9.18 9.27
CA GLN A 156 -21.44 -8.73 10.62
C GLN A 156 -20.69 -7.46 10.99
N SER A 157 -21.41 -6.46 11.50
CA SER A 157 -20.80 -5.24 12.04
C SER A 157 -20.62 -5.37 13.55
N TRP A 158 -19.46 -4.93 14.08
CA TRP A 158 -19.23 -4.83 15.52
C TRP A 158 -20.25 -3.92 16.23
N MET A 159 -20.88 -3.00 15.49
CA MET A 159 -21.90 -2.09 16.01
C MET A 159 -23.20 -2.81 16.39
N GLU A 160 -23.49 -3.98 15.82
CA GLU A 160 -24.63 -4.81 16.21
C GLU A 160 -24.56 -5.29 17.67
N TYR A 161 -23.35 -5.26 18.23
CA TYR A 161 -23.06 -5.63 19.61
C TYR A 161 -23.13 -4.45 20.59
N LEU A 162 -23.37 -3.21 20.11
CA LEU A 162 -23.54 -2.02 20.96
C LEU A 162 -25.00 -1.86 21.44
N THR A 163 -25.15 -1.33 22.65
CA THR A 163 -26.46 -0.87 23.13
C THR A 163 -26.79 0.50 22.52
N ASP A 164 -28.07 0.76 22.29
CA ASP A 164 -28.56 2.00 21.68
C ASP A 164 -28.20 3.27 22.48
N ASP A 165 -27.99 3.15 23.81
CA ASP A 165 -27.65 4.25 24.69
C ASP A 165 -26.20 4.74 24.59
N ASN A 166 -25.33 3.99 23.92
CA ASN A 166 -23.88 4.29 23.87
C ASN A 166 -23.42 5.18 22.72
N PHE A 167 -24.30 5.52 21.80
CA PHE A 167 -23.96 6.41 20.69
C PHE A 167 -23.81 7.89 21.09
N CYS A 168 -24.03 8.25 22.37
CA CYS A 168 -24.13 9.64 22.83
C CYS A 168 -23.13 10.05 23.92
N ASN A 169 -22.22 9.19 24.34
CA ASN A 169 -21.29 9.57 25.40
C ASN A 169 -19.95 10.00 24.84
N ASP A 170 -19.53 11.24 25.14
CA ASP A 170 -18.18 11.79 24.89
C ASP A 170 -17.06 11.01 25.60
N GLU A 171 -17.41 10.08 26.49
CA GLU A 171 -16.49 9.13 27.08
C GLU A 171 -16.41 7.89 26.16
N GLU A 172 -15.22 7.56 25.65
CA GLU A 172 -14.90 6.37 24.85
C GLU A 172 -15.26 5.03 25.56
N THR A 173 -16.50 4.90 26.03
CA THR A 173 -17.01 3.74 26.77
C THR A 173 -18.10 3.04 25.97
N TYR A 174 -17.89 1.78 25.66
CA TYR A 174 -18.75 0.93 24.82
C TYR A 174 -19.41 -0.15 25.67
N VAL A 175 -20.74 -0.29 25.63
CA VAL A 175 -21.48 -1.32 26.38
C VAL A 175 -21.98 -2.40 25.44
N CYS A 176 -21.64 -3.65 25.73
CA CYS A 176 -22.04 -4.79 24.93
C CYS A 176 -23.56 -5.05 25.08
N LYS A 177 -24.26 -5.13 23.94
CA LYS A 177 -25.70 -5.40 23.89
C LYS A 177 -26.06 -6.78 24.48
N ILE A 178 -25.20 -7.77 24.29
CA ILE A 178 -25.44 -9.17 24.70
C ILE A 178 -25.19 -9.35 26.18
N CYS A 179 -24.00 -9.05 26.69
CA CYS A 179 -23.60 -9.33 28.06
C CYS A 179 -23.63 -8.10 28.99
N LYS A 180 -23.97 -6.92 28.46
CA LYS A 180 -24.03 -5.65 29.20
C LYS A 180 -22.68 -5.19 29.80
N THR A 181 -21.60 -5.81 29.42
CA THR A 181 -20.25 -5.42 29.87
C THR A 181 -19.86 -4.08 29.26
N SER A 182 -19.36 -3.18 30.12
CA SER A 182 -18.86 -1.87 29.73
C SER A 182 -17.35 -1.93 29.51
N VAL A 183 -16.88 -1.47 28.36
CA VAL A 183 -15.46 -1.56 27.93
C VAL A 183 -14.99 -0.19 27.46
N LYS A 184 -13.87 0.29 28.00
CA LYS A 184 -13.24 1.53 27.55
C LYS A 184 -12.42 1.27 26.28
N ARG A 185 -12.50 2.17 25.31
CA ARG A 185 -11.87 2.17 23.99
C ARG A 185 -12.44 1.13 23.01
N LEU A 186 -12.65 1.57 21.79
CA LEU A 186 -13.18 0.75 20.70
C LEU A 186 -12.36 -0.53 20.45
N THR A 187 -11.04 -0.44 20.50
CA THR A 187 -10.14 -1.60 20.28
C THR A 187 -10.34 -2.70 21.30
N ASN A 188 -10.60 -2.33 22.57
CA ASN A 188 -10.88 -3.30 23.63
C ASN A 188 -12.30 -3.87 23.50
N PHE A 189 -13.26 -3.05 23.06
CA PHE A 189 -14.63 -3.51 22.81
C PHE A 189 -14.66 -4.52 21.66
N LYS A 190 -13.98 -4.24 20.54
CA LYS A 190 -13.85 -5.18 19.43
C LYS A 190 -13.21 -6.50 19.88
N ARG A 191 -12.16 -6.45 20.69
CA ARG A 191 -11.56 -7.64 21.30
C ARG A 191 -12.54 -8.39 22.18
N HIS A 192 -13.30 -7.68 23.02
CA HIS A 192 -14.32 -8.28 23.89
C HIS A 192 -15.36 -9.07 23.07
N ILE A 193 -15.91 -8.48 22.00
CA ILE A 193 -16.93 -9.18 21.18
C ILE A 193 -16.33 -10.36 20.41
N CYS A 194 -15.07 -10.28 19.98
CA CYS A 194 -14.35 -11.43 19.39
C CYS A 194 -14.20 -12.58 20.41
N ASP A 195 -13.68 -12.28 21.59
CA ASP A 195 -13.33 -13.29 22.60
C ASP A 195 -14.57 -13.89 23.28
N GLN A 196 -15.62 -13.10 23.52
CA GLN A 196 -16.78 -13.50 24.31
C GLN A 196 -18.01 -13.88 23.48
N HIS A 197 -18.13 -13.37 22.25
CA HIS A 197 -19.32 -13.52 21.42
C HIS A 197 -19.04 -14.10 20.04
N GLY A 198 -17.80 -14.49 19.78
CA GLY A 198 -17.41 -15.14 18.52
C GLY A 198 -17.46 -14.22 17.30
N PHE A 199 -17.44 -12.90 17.52
CA PHE A 199 -17.34 -11.96 16.41
C PHE A 199 -16.00 -12.17 15.68
N ILE A 200 -16.06 -12.43 14.39
CA ILE A 200 -14.86 -12.59 13.56
C ILE A 200 -14.64 -11.27 12.84
N GLU A 201 -13.67 -10.48 13.31
CA GLU A 201 -13.17 -9.35 12.54
C GLU A 201 -12.33 -9.95 11.39
N TYR A 202 -12.92 -10.00 10.20
CA TYR A 202 -12.24 -10.52 9.02
C TYR A 202 -11.03 -9.64 8.68
N ASN A 203 -9.84 -10.05 9.09
CA ASN A 203 -8.58 -9.35 8.79
C ASN A 203 -8.20 -9.36 7.29
N ASN A 204 -8.92 -10.09 6.45
CA ASN A 204 -8.72 -10.21 5.00
C ASN A 204 -9.93 -9.71 4.20
N THR A 205 -10.59 -8.67 4.66
CA THR A 205 -11.79 -8.16 4.01
C THR A 205 -11.46 -7.36 2.77
N THR A 206 -12.24 -7.60 1.71
CA THR A 206 -12.19 -6.81 0.47
C THR A 206 -12.43 -5.33 0.76
N LYS A 207 -11.99 -4.46 -0.14
CA LYS A 207 -12.23 -3.01 -0.01
C LYS A 207 -13.73 -2.69 0.00
N LEU A 208 -14.54 -3.44 -0.75
CA LEU A 208 -16.01 -3.33 -0.73
C LEU A 208 -16.62 -3.64 0.65
N TYR A 209 -16.10 -4.64 1.34
CA TYR A 209 -16.55 -4.94 2.69
C TYR A 209 -16.26 -3.78 3.66
N LYS A 210 -15.05 -3.22 3.60
CA LYS A 210 -14.68 -2.06 4.41
C LYS A 210 -15.56 -0.86 4.11
N ALA A 211 -15.87 -0.65 2.83
CA ALA A 211 -16.80 0.39 2.40
C ALA A 211 -18.21 0.17 2.93
N TYR A 212 -18.70 -1.08 2.90
CA TYR A 212 -20.00 -1.43 3.48
C TYR A 212 -20.08 -1.09 4.96
N ILE A 213 -19.07 -1.47 5.75
CA ILE A 213 -19.01 -1.16 7.18
C ILE A 213 -18.94 0.36 7.43
N GLU A 214 -18.18 1.10 6.64
CA GLU A 214 -18.11 2.56 6.75
C GLU A 214 -19.49 3.20 6.51
N ILE A 215 -20.18 2.79 5.44
CA ILE A 215 -21.52 3.26 5.09
C ILE A 215 -22.53 2.86 6.18
N TYR A 216 -22.46 1.63 6.67
CA TYR A 216 -23.34 1.15 7.74
C TYR A 216 -23.19 2.02 8.99
N ASN A 217 -21.96 2.25 9.43
CA ASN A 217 -21.67 3.10 10.58
C ASN A 217 -22.20 4.53 10.38
N TYR A 218 -21.98 5.09 9.20
CA TYR A 218 -22.42 6.45 8.86
C TYR A 218 -23.95 6.60 8.92
N ILE A 219 -24.70 5.63 8.41
CA ILE A 219 -26.18 5.67 8.40
C ILE A 219 -26.75 5.42 9.81
N VAL A 220 -26.21 4.44 10.54
CA VAL A 220 -26.68 4.10 11.90
C VAL A 220 -26.52 5.27 12.86
N HIS A 221 -25.43 6.04 12.74
CA HIS A 221 -25.23 7.24 13.58
C HIS A 221 -26.32 8.30 13.43
N ARG A 222 -27.02 8.36 12.31
CA ARG A 222 -28.11 9.33 12.05
C ARG A 222 -29.43 8.96 12.68
N ARG A 223 -29.59 7.73 13.17
CA ARG A 223 -30.81 7.24 13.85
C ARG A 223 -32.11 7.49 13.08
N TYR A 224 -32.08 7.31 11.76
CA TYR A 224 -33.28 7.47 10.95
C TYR A 224 -34.37 6.46 11.33
N SER A 225 -35.60 6.95 11.37
CA SER A 225 -36.77 6.08 11.48
C SER A 225 -36.96 5.26 10.18
N ASP A 226 -37.73 4.17 10.25
CA ASP A 226 -38.15 3.44 9.06
C ASP A 226 -38.75 4.36 7.99
N THR A 227 -39.51 5.38 8.41
CA THR A 227 -40.11 6.36 7.50
C THR A 227 -39.06 7.20 6.80
N ASP A 228 -38.04 7.63 7.53
CA ASP A 228 -36.97 8.44 6.95
C ASP A 228 -36.07 7.60 6.03
N MET A 229 -35.80 6.34 6.39
CA MET A 229 -35.10 5.40 5.51
C MET A 229 -35.85 5.15 4.20
N ILE A 230 -37.20 5.06 4.24
CA ILE A 230 -38.04 4.95 3.04
C ILE A 230 -37.97 6.21 2.18
N LYS A 231 -37.98 7.40 2.80
CA LYS A 231 -37.80 8.68 2.09
C LYS A 231 -36.41 8.76 1.44
N LEU A 232 -35.36 8.42 2.17
CA LEU A 232 -33.98 8.40 1.69
C LEU A 232 -33.83 7.43 0.51
N TYR A 233 -34.38 6.21 0.61
CA TYR A 233 -34.42 5.23 -0.47
C TYR A 233 -35.03 5.81 -1.75
N LYS A 234 -36.22 6.46 -1.63
CA LYS A 234 -36.88 7.08 -2.78
C LYS A 234 -36.06 8.24 -3.35
N PHE A 235 -35.52 9.07 -2.49
CA PHE A 235 -34.67 10.20 -2.88
C PHE A 235 -33.45 9.70 -3.68
N ILE A 236 -32.72 8.70 -3.18
CA ILE A 236 -31.54 8.16 -3.89
C ILE A 236 -31.95 7.63 -5.27
N LEU A 237 -33.05 6.88 -5.36
CA LEU A 237 -33.43 6.24 -6.61
C LEU A 237 -34.02 7.19 -7.66
N HIS A 238 -34.74 8.21 -7.24
CA HIS A 238 -35.59 8.98 -8.16
C HIS A 238 -35.22 10.45 -8.26
N ASP A 239 -34.64 11.04 -7.22
CA ASP A 239 -34.41 12.48 -7.13
C ASP A 239 -32.94 12.87 -7.37
N ILE A 240 -32.04 11.89 -7.51
CA ILE A 240 -30.63 12.10 -7.87
C ILE A 240 -30.44 11.84 -9.35
N ASP A 241 -30.02 12.84 -10.09
CA ASP A 241 -29.72 12.77 -11.52
C ASP A 241 -28.25 12.43 -11.79
N ILE A 242 -28.05 11.51 -12.72
CA ILE A 242 -26.72 11.06 -13.19
C ILE A 242 -26.59 11.35 -14.67
N GLN A 243 -25.49 11.95 -15.07
CA GLN A 243 -25.14 12.09 -16.49
C GLN A 243 -24.72 10.73 -17.04
N TYR A 244 -25.58 10.14 -17.88
CA TYR A 244 -25.36 8.81 -18.43
C TYR A 244 -24.95 8.89 -19.89
N TYR A 245 -23.76 8.39 -20.21
CA TYR A 245 -23.25 8.22 -21.57
C TYR A 245 -23.47 6.76 -21.98
N ASN A 246 -24.36 6.53 -22.94
CA ASN A 246 -24.56 5.19 -23.51
C ASN A 246 -23.85 5.12 -24.85
N CYS A 247 -22.75 4.37 -24.92
CA CYS A 247 -21.91 4.19 -26.08
C CYS A 247 -22.18 2.80 -26.68
N THR A 248 -22.20 2.69 -28.01
CA THR A 248 -22.39 1.43 -28.72
C THR A 248 -21.13 1.00 -29.49
N ASP A 249 -20.09 1.84 -29.49
CA ASP A 249 -18.83 1.59 -30.20
C ASP A 249 -17.67 1.45 -29.21
N PRO A 250 -17.05 0.24 -29.10
CA PRO A 250 -15.92 -0.02 -28.22
C PRO A 250 -14.70 0.88 -28.46
N GLN A 251 -14.46 1.33 -29.70
CA GLN A 251 -13.34 2.22 -30.01
C GLN A 251 -13.60 3.64 -29.55
N TYR A 252 -14.86 4.03 -29.47
CA TYR A 252 -15.23 5.38 -29.09
C TYR A 252 -15.36 5.56 -27.58
N VAL A 253 -15.71 4.51 -26.84
CA VAL A 253 -15.88 4.55 -25.39
C VAL A 253 -14.57 4.95 -24.68
N SER A 254 -13.43 4.47 -25.17
CA SER A 254 -12.12 4.85 -24.62
C SER A 254 -11.84 6.34 -24.78
N ARG A 255 -12.24 6.96 -25.88
CA ARG A 255 -12.06 8.40 -26.11
C ARG A 255 -12.93 9.26 -25.19
N ILE A 256 -14.17 8.82 -24.92
CA ILE A 256 -15.05 9.51 -23.96
C ILE A 256 -14.46 9.39 -22.56
N PHE A 257 -13.95 8.22 -22.20
CA PHE A 257 -13.30 7.98 -20.91
C PHE A 257 -12.08 8.89 -20.71
N ASP A 258 -11.22 9.02 -21.72
CA ASP A 258 -10.05 9.92 -21.67
C ASP A 258 -10.47 11.39 -21.52
N TRP A 259 -11.55 11.81 -22.17
CA TRP A 259 -12.06 13.16 -22.10
C TRP A 259 -12.63 13.53 -20.72
N GLU A 260 -13.37 12.63 -20.10
CA GLU A 260 -13.96 12.85 -18.78
C GLU A 260 -12.89 12.74 -17.65
N ASN A 261 -11.91 11.83 -17.77
CA ASN A 261 -10.88 11.63 -16.76
C ASN A 261 -9.83 12.74 -16.70
N ASN A 262 -9.58 13.47 -17.78
CA ASN A 262 -8.70 14.63 -17.76
C ASN A 262 -9.16 15.76 -16.80
N ARG A 263 -10.34 15.60 -16.18
CA ARG A 263 -10.93 16.53 -15.19
C ARG A 263 -10.98 15.97 -13.76
N GLY A 264 -10.55 14.70 -13.54
CA GLY A 264 -10.69 13.98 -12.26
C GLY A 264 -9.38 13.56 -11.59
N LYS A 265 -9.47 12.66 -10.61
CA LYS A 265 -8.32 12.05 -9.92
C LYS A 265 -7.51 11.23 -10.95
N SER A 266 -6.21 11.46 -11.03
CA SER A 266 -5.33 10.74 -11.95
C SER A 266 -5.43 9.24 -11.75
N VAL A 267 -5.80 8.51 -12.81
CA VAL A 267 -5.72 7.04 -12.84
C VAL A 267 -4.25 6.64 -12.75
N GLU A 268 -3.93 5.59 -12.01
CA GLU A 268 -2.56 5.08 -11.98
C GLU A 268 -2.11 4.72 -13.40
N SER A 269 -0.91 5.13 -13.78
CA SER A 269 -0.42 4.96 -15.15
C SER A 269 -0.41 3.50 -15.63
N LEU A 270 -0.20 2.53 -14.72
CA LEU A 270 -0.28 1.11 -15.05
C LEU A 270 -1.70 0.61 -15.32
N ASP A 271 -2.71 1.20 -14.68
CA ASP A 271 -4.11 0.83 -14.96
C ASP A 271 -4.54 1.34 -16.35
N ILE A 272 -4.01 2.47 -16.79
CA ILE A 272 -4.20 2.97 -18.16
C ILE A 272 -3.61 1.99 -19.17
N ILE A 273 -2.44 1.43 -18.91
CA ILE A 273 -1.72 0.51 -19.81
C ILE A 273 -2.34 -0.89 -19.82
N LYS A 274 -2.83 -1.37 -18.68
CA LYS A 274 -3.44 -2.71 -18.57
C LYS A 274 -4.59 -2.89 -19.57
N ASN A 275 -5.41 -1.87 -19.74
CA ASN A 275 -6.59 -1.92 -20.58
C ASN A 275 -6.30 -2.23 -22.06
N PRO A 276 -5.45 -1.46 -22.76
CA PRO A 276 -5.07 -1.77 -24.14
C PRO A 276 -4.50 -3.18 -24.32
N ILE A 277 -3.71 -3.66 -23.36
CA ILE A 277 -3.13 -5.01 -23.39
C ILE A 277 -4.26 -6.05 -23.34
N LEU A 278 -5.17 -5.96 -22.35
CA LEU A 278 -6.26 -6.92 -22.19
C LEU A 278 -7.25 -6.93 -23.38
N VAL A 279 -7.39 -5.81 -24.09
CA VAL A 279 -8.21 -5.77 -25.31
C VAL A 279 -7.63 -6.67 -26.40
N GLN A 280 -6.29 -6.72 -26.56
CA GLN A 280 -5.60 -7.49 -27.59
C GLN A 280 -5.44 -8.98 -27.22
N ILE A 281 -5.56 -9.36 -25.95
CA ILE A 281 -5.43 -10.75 -25.49
C ILE A 281 -6.64 -11.60 -25.94
N PRO A 282 -6.44 -12.84 -26.42
CA PRO A 282 -7.53 -13.78 -26.68
C PRO A 282 -8.43 -13.98 -25.48
N HIS A 283 -9.75 -14.15 -25.74
CA HIS A 283 -10.76 -14.15 -24.67
C HIS A 283 -10.50 -15.20 -23.59
N ASP A 284 -10.10 -16.41 -23.97
CA ASP A 284 -9.77 -17.54 -23.10
C ASP A 284 -8.52 -17.31 -22.23
N LYS A 285 -7.68 -16.32 -22.57
CA LYS A 285 -6.44 -15.96 -21.87
C LYS A 285 -6.52 -14.68 -21.02
N LYS A 286 -7.60 -13.92 -21.15
CA LYS A 286 -7.74 -12.61 -20.46
C LYS A 286 -7.69 -12.74 -18.94
N VAL A 287 -8.37 -13.74 -18.38
CA VAL A 287 -8.44 -13.97 -16.94
C VAL A 287 -7.04 -14.29 -16.40
N GLU A 288 -6.33 -15.21 -17.05
CA GLU A 288 -4.97 -15.61 -16.68
C GLU A 288 -4.02 -14.40 -16.65
N VAL A 289 -4.04 -13.56 -17.70
CA VAL A 289 -3.18 -12.38 -17.82
C VAL A 289 -3.55 -11.35 -16.75
N TYR A 290 -4.83 -11.13 -16.49
CA TYR A 290 -5.29 -10.20 -15.47
C TYR A 290 -4.87 -10.63 -14.06
N GLU A 291 -5.14 -11.87 -13.69
CA GLU A 291 -4.79 -12.42 -12.37
C GLU A 291 -3.28 -12.36 -12.14
N LYS A 292 -2.50 -12.70 -13.15
CA LYS A 292 -1.04 -12.62 -13.08
C LYS A 292 -0.54 -11.19 -12.95
N TRP A 293 -1.13 -10.23 -13.68
CA TRP A 293 -0.81 -8.80 -13.55
C TRP A 293 -1.05 -8.30 -12.13
N GLU A 294 -2.25 -8.56 -11.58
CA GLU A 294 -2.60 -8.14 -10.22
C GLU A 294 -1.74 -8.82 -9.16
N GLN A 295 -1.48 -10.11 -9.30
CA GLN A 295 -0.60 -10.85 -8.41
C GLN A 295 0.80 -10.24 -8.36
N LEU A 296 1.40 -9.97 -9.53
CA LEU A 296 2.74 -9.41 -9.62
C LEU A 296 2.81 -7.95 -9.14
N LYS A 297 1.77 -7.16 -9.42
CA LYS A 297 1.66 -5.77 -8.95
C LYS A 297 1.54 -5.68 -7.43
N HIS A 298 0.77 -6.56 -6.80
CA HIS A 298 0.45 -6.48 -5.38
C HIS A 298 1.33 -7.35 -4.47
N LYS A 299 1.99 -8.39 -4.99
CA LYS A 299 2.89 -9.26 -4.22
C LYS A 299 3.96 -8.47 -3.44
N PRO A 300 4.67 -7.52 -4.05
CA PRO A 300 5.69 -6.76 -3.34
C PRO A 300 5.12 -5.79 -2.30
N ASN A 301 3.90 -5.28 -2.49
CA ASN A 301 3.28 -4.33 -1.56
C ASN A 301 2.93 -4.95 -0.19
N LYS A 302 2.88 -6.27 -0.08
CA LYS A 302 2.70 -6.99 1.20
C LYS A 302 3.97 -6.97 2.05
N ILE A 303 5.13 -6.87 1.41
CA ILE A 303 6.46 -6.94 2.05
C ILE A 303 7.07 -5.54 2.16
N TYR A 304 6.84 -4.70 1.17
CA TYR A 304 7.40 -3.36 1.02
C TYR A 304 6.30 -2.28 1.11
N LYS A 305 6.69 -1.02 0.98
CA LYS A 305 5.76 0.11 1.02
C LYS A 305 4.80 0.10 -0.16
N LYS A 306 3.65 0.76 0.02
CA LYS A 306 2.71 1.12 -1.04
C LYS A 306 3.48 1.66 -2.27
N ASP A 307 3.06 1.26 -3.45
CA ASP A 307 3.63 1.63 -4.76
C ASP A 307 4.93 0.90 -5.18
N PHE A 308 5.44 -0.04 -4.37
CA PHE A 308 6.65 -0.77 -4.75
C PHE A 308 6.43 -1.63 -6.00
N GLY A 309 5.25 -2.24 -6.14
CA GLY A 309 4.89 -3.02 -7.33
C GLY A 309 4.91 -2.17 -8.61
N GLN A 310 4.38 -0.94 -8.55
CA GLN A 310 4.45 0.02 -9.66
C GLN A 310 5.88 0.18 -10.15
N LYS A 311 6.80 0.37 -9.25
CA LYS A 311 8.20 0.62 -9.56
C LYS A 311 8.90 -0.59 -10.18
N ILE A 312 8.60 -1.80 -9.71
CA ILE A 312 9.12 -3.03 -10.34
C ILE A 312 8.67 -3.11 -11.80
N PHE A 313 7.42 -2.78 -12.09
CA PHE A 313 6.92 -2.72 -13.46
C PHE A 313 7.63 -1.65 -14.29
N ASP A 314 7.93 -0.49 -13.68
CA ASP A 314 8.69 0.59 -14.34
C ASP A 314 10.10 0.14 -14.77
N VAL A 315 10.78 -0.62 -13.92
CA VAL A 315 12.08 -1.21 -14.27
C VAL A 315 11.92 -2.31 -15.31
N ALA A 316 10.93 -3.19 -15.15
CA ALA A 316 10.69 -4.31 -16.03
C ALA A 316 10.43 -3.88 -17.48
N ILE A 317 9.64 -2.81 -17.69
CA ILE A 317 9.34 -2.33 -19.04
C ILE A 317 10.56 -1.66 -19.70
N GLN A 318 11.42 -1.02 -18.92
CA GLN A 318 12.68 -0.49 -19.43
C GLN A 318 13.65 -1.62 -19.82
N LEU A 319 13.72 -2.70 -19.03
CA LEU A 319 14.50 -3.90 -19.36
C LEU A 319 13.96 -4.61 -20.60
N TYR A 320 12.65 -4.70 -20.73
CA TYR A 320 11.99 -5.26 -21.90
C TYR A 320 12.40 -4.49 -23.17
N ASN A 321 12.42 -3.15 -23.11
CA ASN A 321 12.85 -2.29 -24.20
C ASN A 321 14.39 -2.14 -24.31
N ARG A 322 15.15 -2.78 -23.40
CA ARG A 322 16.62 -2.71 -23.35
C ARG A 322 17.17 -1.28 -23.29
N LYS A 323 16.49 -0.39 -22.57
CA LYS A 323 16.86 1.02 -22.45
C LYS A 323 16.42 1.59 -21.11
N ILE A 324 17.36 2.08 -20.33
CA ILE A 324 17.11 2.75 -19.05
C ILE A 324 17.10 4.25 -19.24
N GLU A 325 16.02 4.91 -18.81
CA GLU A 325 15.80 6.35 -18.95
C GLU A 325 15.33 6.96 -17.61
N ARG A 326 15.57 8.24 -17.45
CA ARG A 326 15.19 8.98 -16.24
C ARG A 326 13.69 9.28 -16.16
N SER A 327 13.10 9.57 -17.29
CA SER A 327 11.67 9.88 -17.41
C SER A 327 10.95 8.75 -18.14
N LEU A 328 9.81 8.31 -17.60
CA LEU A 328 9.04 7.22 -18.16
C LEU A 328 7.80 7.77 -18.86
N ASN A 329 7.66 7.40 -20.12
CA ASN A 329 6.39 7.51 -20.82
C ASN A 329 5.86 6.08 -21.01
N HIS A 330 4.97 5.66 -20.11
CA HIS A 330 4.43 4.29 -20.07
C HIS A 330 3.73 3.93 -21.38
N GLU A 331 2.96 4.84 -21.96
CA GLU A 331 2.26 4.58 -23.22
C GLU A 331 3.26 4.23 -24.34
N GLU A 332 4.34 4.98 -24.47
CA GLU A 332 5.39 4.69 -25.46
C GLU A 332 6.13 3.38 -25.16
N LEU A 333 6.47 3.15 -23.89
CA LEU A 333 7.24 1.99 -23.48
C LEU A 333 6.48 0.67 -23.67
N PHE A 334 5.15 0.67 -23.49
CA PHE A 334 4.31 -0.53 -23.66
C PHE A 334 3.81 -0.74 -25.11
N LYS A 335 4.01 0.20 -26.04
CA LYS A 335 3.63 0.04 -27.44
C LYS A 335 4.15 -1.26 -28.07
N PRO A 336 5.40 -1.70 -27.85
CA PRO A 336 5.90 -2.96 -28.41
C PRO A 336 5.11 -4.19 -27.96
N ILE A 337 4.52 -4.15 -26.75
CA ILE A 337 3.67 -5.23 -26.24
C ILE A 337 2.25 -5.10 -26.79
N ILE A 338 1.67 -3.89 -26.76
CA ILE A 338 0.25 -3.64 -27.10
C ILE A 338 -0.01 -3.88 -28.59
N TYR A 339 0.90 -3.48 -29.46
CA TYR A 339 0.72 -3.52 -30.91
C TYR A 339 1.48 -4.66 -31.58
N ASP A 340 1.98 -5.64 -30.81
CA ASP A 340 2.54 -6.86 -31.37
C ASP A 340 1.44 -7.80 -31.91
N ASN A 341 1.79 -8.59 -32.93
CA ASN A 341 0.86 -9.59 -33.48
C ASN A 341 0.51 -10.72 -32.50
N ASP A 342 1.38 -10.95 -31.49
CA ASP A 342 1.18 -11.91 -30.41
C ASP A 342 1.38 -11.23 -29.05
N THR A 343 0.47 -10.32 -28.72
CA THR A 343 0.44 -9.60 -27.42
C THR A 343 0.48 -10.56 -26.22
N TYR A 344 -0.12 -11.75 -26.34
CA TYR A 344 -0.11 -12.74 -25.25
C TYR A 344 1.30 -13.29 -24.98
N SER A 345 2.07 -13.58 -26.04
CA SER A 345 3.47 -14.00 -25.89
C SER A 345 4.32 -12.89 -25.31
N GLU A 346 4.17 -11.66 -25.80
CA GLU A 346 4.96 -10.51 -25.38
C GLU A 346 4.70 -10.12 -23.92
N ILE A 347 3.45 -10.11 -23.48
CA ILE A 347 3.13 -9.83 -22.08
C ILE A 347 3.69 -10.92 -21.14
N ASN A 348 3.73 -12.18 -21.57
CA ASN A 348 4.35 -13.24 -20.79
C ASN A 348 5.88 -13.10 -20.70
N LYS A 349 6.56 -12.57 -21.74
CA LYS A 349 7.98 -12.22 -21.64
C LYS A 349 8.21 -11.10 -20.62
N PHE A 350 7.35 -10.08 -20.64
CA PHE A 350 7.38 -9.00 -19.66
C PHE A 350 7.16 -9.54 -18.23
N PHE A 351 6.19 -10.41 -18.01
CA PHE A 351 5.96 -11.02 -16.69
C PHE A 351 7.15 -11.80 -16.17
N LYS A 352 7.87 -12.52 -17.01
CA LYS A 352 9.12 -13.21 -16.63
C LYS A 352 10.20 -12.24 -16.15
N ILE A 353 10.27 -11.06 -16.75
CA ILE A 353 11.20 -10.00 -16.28
C ILE A 353 10.78 -9.54 -14.88
N VAL A 354 9.48 -9.27 -14.66
CA VAL A 354 8.95 -8.87 -13.36
C VAL A 354 9.24 -9.92 -12.29
N GLU A 355 8.97 -11.20 -12.58
CA GLU A 355 9.25 -12.33 -11.67
C GLU A 355 10.73 -12.39 -11.30
N LYS A 356 11.63 -12.31 -12.28
CA LYS A 356 13.07 -12.31 -12.02
C LYS A 356 13.51 -11.12 -11.17
N LEU A 357 12.94 -9.94 -11.39
CA LEU A 357 13.22 -8.76 -10.58
C LEU A 357 12.74 -8.94 -9.13
N LEU A 358 11.56 -9.55 -8.92
CA LEU A 358 11.07 -9.86 -7.59
C LEU A 358 11.98 -10.86 -6.85
N ASP A 359 12.50 -11.88 -7.55
CA ASP A 359 13.44 -12.83 -6.98
C ASP A 359 14.77 -12.16 -6.59
N ILE A 360 15.26 -11.21 -7.40
CA ILE A 360 16.45 -10.41 -7.08
C ILE A 360 16.20 -9.57 -5.83
N VAL A 361 15.06 -8.89 -5.75
CA VAL A 361 14.68 -8.09 -4.57
C VAL A 361 14.58 -8.94 -3.33
N ASP A 362 13.98 -10.12 -3.43
CA ASP A 362 13.90 -11.06 -2.30
C ASP A 362 15.30 -11.49 -1.85
N LYS A 363 16.21 -11.86 -2.76
CA LYS A 363 17.61 -12.20 -2.44
C LYS A 363 18.33 -11.06 -1.74
N ILE A 364 18.21 -9.83 -2.26
CA ILE A 364 18.77 -8.63 -1.62
C ILE A 364 18.20 -8.44 -0.22
N SER A 365 16.90 -8.73 -0.01
CA SER A 365 16.26 -8.59 1.29
C SER A 365 16.74 -9.62 2.33
N TYR A 366 17.37 -10.71 1.91
CA TYR A 366 18.06 -11.67 2.79
C TYR A 366 19.51 -11.28 3.10
N ASP A 367 20.13 -10.42 2.30
CA ASP A 367 21.44 -9.85 2.64
C ASP A 367 21.34 -8.91 3.85
N ARG A 368 22.33 -8.95 4.75
CA ARG A 368 22.31 -8.15 5.99
C ARG A 368 22.30 -6.64 5.74
N PHE A 369 23.02 -6.16 4.73
CA PHE A 369 23.04 -4.75 4.36
C PHE A 369 21.78 -4.39 3.53
N GLY A 370 21.32 -5.31 2.69
CA GLY A 370 20.07 -5.17 1.98
C GLY A 370 18.88 -5.05 2.92
N LYS A 371 18.82 -5.88 3.98
CA LYS A 371 17.80 -5.76 5.04
C LYS A 371 17.84 -4.42 5.73
N LEU A 372 19.01 -3.93 6.09
CA LEU A 372 19.17 -2.62 6.70
C LEU A 372 18.60 -1.53 5.79
N LEU A 373 18.91 -1.57 4.50
CA LEU A 373 18.40 -0.62 3.50
C LEU A 373 16.88 -0.72 3.30
N ASN A 374 16.33 -1.92 3.30
CA ASN A 374 14.89 -2.14 3.07
C ASN A 374 14.01 -1.75 4.26
N ASN A 375 14.52 -1.90 5.49
CA ASN A 375 13.69 -1.81 6.68
C ASN A 375 13.76 -0.47 7.40
N THR A 376 14.64 0.43 6.97
CA THR A 376 14.78 1.74 7.62
C THR A 376 13.98 2.79 6.86
N PRO A 377 12.91 3.40 7.43
CA PRO A 377 11.96 4.25 6.69
C PRO A 377 12.58 5.41 5.90
N ARG A 378 13.68 5.99 6.38
CA ARG A 378 14.41 7.05 5.66
C ARG A 378 15.38 6.52 4.62
N ILE A 379 15.94 5.35 4.86
CA ILE A 379 16.83 4.67 3.92
C ILE A 379 15.99 4.10 2.77
N CYS A 380 14.80 3.56 3.05
CA CYS A 380 13.89 3.08 2.01
C CYS A 380 13.57 4.12 0.93
N LEU A 381 13.46 5.41 1.28
CA LEU A 381 13.25 6.47 0.28
C LEU A 381 14.44 6.63 -0.66
N ASN A 382 15.67 6.41 -0.15
CA ASN A 382 16.90 6.49 -0.95
C ASN A 382 17.22 5.14 -1.61
N TRP A 383 16.85 4.04 -0.97
CA TRP A 383 16.95 2.70 -1.52
C TRP A 383 16.14 2.53 -2.80
N GLU A 384 14.97 3.13 -2.87
CA GLU A 384 14.21 3.16 -4.11
C GLU A 384 15.02 3.75 -5.27
N ALA A 385 15.75 4.83 -5.03
CA ALA A 385 16.63 5.42 -6.05
C ALA A 385 17.75 4.46 -6.48
N TYR A 386 18.34 3.69 -5.56
CA TYR A 386 19.28 2.63 -5.91
C TYR A 386 18.66 1.52 -6.73
N MET A 387 17.49 1.08 -6.33
CA MET A 387 16.78 0.00 -6.99
C MET A 387 16.64 0.26 -8.49
N TRP A 388 16.30 1.50 -8.88
CA TRP A 388 16.10 1.86 -10.27
C TRP A 388 17.38 1.83 -11.11
N CYS A 389 18.51 2.12 -10.49
CA CYS A 389 19.78 2.08 -11.20
C CYS A 389 20.46 0.71 -11.13
N LEU A 390 20.33 0.01 -10.01
CA LEU A 390 21.03 -1.26 -9.79
C LEU A 390 20.26 -2.50 -10.20
N LEU A 391 18.94 -2.50 -10.12
CA LEU A 391 18.15 -3.64 -10.55
C LEU A 391 18.40 -4.04 -12.02
N PRO A 392 18.53 -3.10 -12.97
CA PRO A 392 18.91 -3.46 -14.32
C PRO A 392 20.27 -4.15 -14.40
N ILE A 393 21.24 -3.69 -13.60
CA ILE A 393 22.57 -4.32 -13.52
C ILE A 393 22.44 -5.74 -12.97
N PHE A 394 21.75 -5.92 -11.84
CA PHE A 394 21.56 -7.22 -11.19
C PHE A 394 20.72 -8.18 -12.03
N TYR A 395 19.83 -7.65 -12.87
CA TYR A 395 19.03 -8.46 -13.78
C TYR A 395 19.90 -9.07 -14.90
N GLU A 396 20.84 -8.30 -15.47
CA GLU A 396 21.66 -8.71 -16.61
C GLU A 396 22.91 -9.51 -16.19
N THR A 397 23.41 -9.29 -14.98
CA THR A 397 24.63 -9.94 -14.49
C THR A 397 24.30 -11.13 -13.59
N ASP A 398 24.97 -12.26 -13.81
CA ASP A 398 24.87 -13.42 -12.93
C ASP A 398 25.72 -13.18 -11.67
N ASP A 399 25.13 -13.36 -10.48
CA ASP A 399 25.85 -13.20 -9.20
C ASP A 399 26.69 -14.45 -8.87
N LYS A 400 27.68 -14.73 -9.71
CA LYS A 400 28.56 -15.89 -9.51
C LYS A 400 29.66 -15.68 -8.47
N THR A 401 29.86 -14.42 -8.01
CA THR A 401 31.01 -14.03 -7.19
C THR A 401 30.63 -13.13 -6.00
N ASP A 402 29.41 -13.22 -5.52
CA ASP A 402 28.87 -12.31 -4.49
C ASP A 402 29.04 -10.81 -4.82
N GLY A 403 29.24 -10.47 -6.11
CA GLY A 403 29.50 -9.10 -6.58
C GLY A 403 28.36 -8.14 -6.24
N HIS A 404 27.12 -8.66 -6.25
CA HIS A 404 25.95 -7.87 -5.87
C HIS A 404 25.99 -7.52 -4.37
N ALA A 405 26.31 -8.47 -3.49
CA ALA A 405 26.43 -8.23 -2.05
C ALA A 405 27.56 -7.25 -1.72
N VAL A 406 28.70 -7.36 -2.42
CA VAL A 406 29.83 -6.43 -2.28
C VAL A 406 29.43 -5.01 -2.70
N LEU A 407 28.69 -4.87 -3.80
CA LEU A 407 28.21 -3.57 -4.26
C LEU A 407 27.19 -2.96 -3.30
N ILE A 408 26.23 -3.76 -2.80
CA ILE A 408 25.25 -3.31 -1.80
C ILE A 408 25.96 -2.83 -0.53
N LYS A 409 26.98 -3.56 -0.08
CA LYS A 409 27.80 -3.15 1.08
C LYS A 409 28.49 -1.81 0.82
N LEU A 410 29.18 -1.66 -0.33
CA LEU A 410 29.86 -0.42 -0.71
C LEU A 410 28.93 0.78 -0.69
N LEU A 411 27.76 0.64 -1.31
CA LEU A 411 26.77 1.71 -1.39
C LEU A 411 26.16 2.04 -0.01
N THR A 412 25.97 1.01 0.84
CA THR A 412 25.52 1.18 2.22
C THR A 412 26.53 1.96 3.05
N GLN A 413 27.79 1.61 2.95
CA GLN A 413 28.88 2.31 3.63
C GLN A 413 28.97 3.76 3.17
N TRP A 414 28.91 4.02 1.87
CA TRP A 414 28.90 5.36 1.31
C TRP A 414 27.69 6.16 1.80
N TYR A 415 26.50 5.55 1.83
CA TYR A 415 25.29 6.17 2.33
C TYR A 415 25.41 6.58 3.79
N PHE A 416 25.88 5.67 4.67
CA PHE A 416 26.01 5.96 6.10
C PHE A 416 27.09 7.00 6.41
N ARG A 417 28.10 7.12 5.56
CA ARG A 417 29.09 8.20 5.64
C ARG A 417 28.46 9.58 5.44
N ASN A 418 27.37 9.66 4.65
CA ASN A 418 26.76 10.91 4.23
C ASN A 418 25.39 11.19 4.88
N LEU A 419 24.84 10.24 5.64
CA LEU A 419 23.48 10.28 6.18
C LEU A 419 23.14 11.56 6.95
N GLN A 420 24.11 12.11 7.67
CA GLN A 420 23.89 13.27 8.54
C GLN A 420 23.70 14.59 7.81
N PHE A 421 24.25 14.68 6.63
CA PHE A 421 24.44 15.96 5.97
C PHE A 421 23.32 16.34 5.03
N LYS A 422 22.18 15.59 5.01
CA LYS A 422 21.02 15.85 4.15
C LYS A 422 21.43 16.25 2.71
N THR A 423 22.57 15.72 2.26
CA THR A 423 23.09 16.10 0.97
C THR A 423 22.12 15.57 -0.09
N ARG A 424 21.44 16.48 -0.79
CA ARG A 424 20.70 16.21 -2.02
C ARG A 424 21.55 15.43 -3.04
N SER A 425 22.86 15.40 -2.81
CA SER A 425 23.85 14.75 -3.68
C SER A 425 23.61 13.24 -3.84
N PHE A 426 23.11 12.53 -2.83
CA PHE A 426 22.90 11.09 -2.95
C PHE A 426 21.74 10.72 -3.88
N ASN A 427 20.57 11.34 -3.72
CA ASN A 427 19.46 11.15 -4.66
C ASN A 427 19.87 11.59 -6.07
N ASN A 428 20.63 12.67 -6.19
CA ASN A 428 21.15 13.13 -7.47
C ASN A 428 22.16 12.15 -8.08
N LEU A 429 22.96 11.45 -7.26
CA LEU A 429 23.91 10.45 -7.75
C LEU A 429 23.19 9.23 -8.32
N CYS A 430 22.20 8.69 -7.61
CA CYS A 430 21.45 7.51 -8.05
C CYS A 430 20.58 7.77 -9.28
N TYR A 431 20.10 9.01 -9.46
CA TYR A 431 19.45 9.50 -10.67
C TYR A 431 20.43 10.20 -11.61
N SER A 432 21.73 10.07 -11.37
CA SER A 432 22.72 10.73 -12.20
C SER A 432 22.79 10.08 -13.58
N THR A 433 23.17 10.89 -14.53
CA THR A 433 23.39 10.45 -15.91
C THR A 433 24.42 9.32 -15.97
N GLU A 434 25.40 9.32 -15.04
CA GLU A 434 26.43 8.30 -14.96
C GLU A 434 25.90 6.91 -14.59
N PHE A 435 25.03 6.79 -13.56
CA PHE A 435 24.44 5.50 -13.17
C PHE A 435 23.53 4.94 -14.25
N ILE A 436 22.70 5.79 -14.86
CA ILE A 436 21.87 5.40 -16.01
C ILE A 436 22.74 4.93 -17.17
N LYS A 437 23.86 5.62 -17.44
CA LYS A 437 24.82 5.23 -18.47
C LYS A 437 25.42 3.86 -18.16
N ILE A 438 25.87 3.62 -16.93
CA ILE A 438 26.44 2.32 -16.51
C ILE A 438 25.40 1.21 -16.72
N SER A 439 24.14 1.41 -16.30
CA SER A 439 23.08 0.45 -16.52
C SER A 439 22.86 0.15 -18.01
N ASN A 440 22.86 1.17 -18.86
CA ASN A 440 22.74 0.97 -20.31
C ASN A 440 23.95 0.27 -20.94
N GLU A 441 25.17 0.50 -20.44
CA GLU A 441 26.36 -0.23 -20.93
C GLU A 441 26.31 -1.71 -20.53
N VAL A 442 25.83 -2.03 -19.29
CA VAL A 442 25.60 -3.42 -18.87
C VAL A 442 24.53 -4.11 -19.74
N LEU A 443 23.48 -3.38 -20.17
CA LEU A 443 22.49 -3.93 -21.10
C LEU A 443 23.08 -4.28 -22.47
N LYS A 444 24.15 -3.59 -22.90
CA LYS A 444 24.83 -3.86 -24.15
C LYS A 444 25.84 -4.98 -23.99
N ASP A 445 26.63 -4.96 -22.92
CA ASP A 445 27.68 -5.94 -22.62
C ASP A 445 27.59 -6.39 -21.16
N LYS A 446 27.23 -7.66 -20.95
CA LYS A 446 27.10 -8.29 -19.61
C LYS A 446 28.44 -8.39 -18.88
N ASN A 447 29.57 -8.31 -19.56
CA ASN A 447 30.89 -8.34 -18.96
C ASN A 447 31.44 -6.96 -18.63
N TYR A 448 30.63 -5.90 -18.84
CA TYR A 448 31.01 -4.54 -18.47
C TYR A 448 31.32 -4.43 -16.98
N ASP A 449 32.47 -3.86 -16.63
CA ASP A 449 32.93 -3.72 -15.26
C ASP A 449 32.17 -2.59 -14.54
N TYR A 450 30.89 -2.86 -14.24
CA TYR A 450 30.00 -1.93 -13.57
C TYR A 450 30.49 -1.55 -12.16
N TYR A 451 31.16 -2.49 -11.46
CA TYR A 451 31.65 -2.24 -10.11
C TYR A 451 32.71 -1.14 -10.08
N MET A 452 33.72 -1.27 -10.94
CA MET A 452 34.78 -0.26 -11.04
C MET A 452 34.24 1.08 -11.54
N GLU A 453 33.28 1.09 -12.43
CA GLU A 453 32.68 2.34 -12.94
C GLU A 453 31.81 3.02 -11.87
N ILE A 454 31.01 2.27 -11.11
CA ILE A 454 30.28 2.81 -9.94
C ILE A 454 31.27 3.37 -8.91
N LYS A 455 32.33 2.63 -8.60
CA LYS A 455 33.38 3.10 -7.69
C LYS A 455 34.02 4.40 -8.16
N LYS A 456 34.35 4.51 -9.45
CA LYS A 456 34.85 5.77 -10.05
C LYS A 456 33.85 6.92 -9.92
N CYS A 457 32.54 6.65 -10.09
CA CYS A 457 31.50 7.67 -9.90
C CYS A 457 31.44 8.14 -8.44
N LEU A 458 31.58 7.21 -7.49
CA LEU A 458 31.63 7.54 -6.07
C LEU A 458 32.91 8.34 -5.74
N ASP A 459 34.06 7.95 -6.27
CA ASP A 459 35.36 8.63 -6.06
C ASP A 459 35.36 10.07 -6.63
N LYS A 460 34.75 10.30 -7.79
CA LYS A 460 34.60 11.66 -8.35
C LYS A 460 33.82 12.61 -7.44
N ASN A 461 32.94 12.07 -6.63
CA ASN A 461 32.15 12.84 -5.66
C ASN A 461 32.81 12.88 -4.27
N LYS A 462 34.06 12.38 -4.14
CA LYS A 462 34.81 12.33 -2.87
C LYS A 462 35.00 13.69 -2.24
N ASP A 463 35.21 14.73 -3.02
CA ASP A 463 35.39 16.10 -2.54
C ASP A 463 34.10 16.69 -1.95
N THR A 464 32.94 16.13 -2.30
CA THR A 464 31.65 16.46 -1.69
C THR A 464 31.36 15.64 -0.42
N LEU A 465 32.17 14.60 -0.19
CA LEU A 465 32.09 13.77 1.02
C LEU A 465 32.68 14.51 2.22
N ILE A 466 32.15 14.19 3.35
CA ILE A 466 32.64 14.73 4.60
C ILE A 466 33.98 14.09 4.91
N ASN A 467 34.96 14.91 5.20
CA ASN A 467 36.23 14.44 5.72
C ASN A 467 36.05 13.73 7.07
N ASP A 468 37.03 12.92 7.45
CA ASP A 468 36.97 12.12 8.67
C ASP A 468 36.67 12.97 9.89
N GLU A 469 37.27 14.13 10.00
CA GLU A 469 37.10 15.05 11.14
C GLU A 469 35.66 15.54 11.28
N LYS A 470 35.04 16.01 10.19
CA LYS A 470 33.63 16.43 10.19
C LYS A 470 32.71 15.28 10.51
N TYR A 471 32.98 14.08 9.95
CA TYR A 471 32.17 12.88 10.23
C TYR A 471 32.24 12.52 11.71
N ILE A 472 33.47 12.42 12.27
CA ILE A 472 33.73 12.12 13.67
C ILE A 472 32.97 13.10 14.57
N ASN A 473 33.15 14.41 14.34
CA ASN A 473 32.51 15.44 15.15
C ASN A 473 30.97 15.34 15.07
N SER A 474 30.43 15.10 13.91
CA SER A 474 28.99 14.98 13.72
C SER A 474 28.40 13.75 14.40
N VAL A 475 29.10 12.61 14.43
CA VAL A 475 28.67 11.42 15.18
C VAL A 475 28.81 11.67 16.69
N LYS A 476 29.88 12.31 17.14
CA LYS A 476 30.09 12.69 18.56
C LYS A 476 28.96 13.55 19.11
N GLU A 477 28.44 14.49 18.30
CA GLU A 477 27.38 15.43 18.68
C GLU A 477 25.96 14.84 18.49
N MET A 478 25.85 13.61 17.98
CA MET A 478 24.56 12.99 17.71
C MET A 478 23.80 12.70 19.01
N ASN A 479 22.51 12.96 18.97
CA ASN A 479 21.65 12.83 20.15
C ASN A 479 20.34 12.06 19.85
N PHE A 480 19.62 11.69 20.90
CA PHE A 480 18.38 10.93 20.86
C PHE A 480 17.30 11.53 19.94
N LYS A 481 17.22 12.84 19.84
CA LYS A 481 16.25 13.52 18.96
C LYS A 481 16.60 13.38 17.47
N SER A 482 17.81 12.97 17.18
CA SER A 482 18.25 12.69 15.82
C SER A 482 17.73 11.34 15.36
N THR A 483 16.86 11.33 14.37
CA THR A 483 16.42 10.08 13.72
C THR A 483 17.59 9.29 13.09
N ASN A 484 18.73 9.95 12.90
CA ASN A 484 19.94 9.32 12.37
C ASN A 484 20.64 8.46 13.44
N ALA A 485 20.46 8.72 14.73
CA ALA A 485 21.07 7.92 15.80
C ALA A 485 20.61 6.46 15.74
N THR A 486 19.30 6.22 15.58
CA THR A 486 18.76 4.87 15.41
C THR A 486 19.38 4.17 14.19
N HIS A 487 19.47 4.88 13.06
CA HIS A 487 20.00 4.31 11.83
C HIS A 487 21.47 3.97 11.92
N LEU A 488 22.27 4.84 12.56
CA LEU A 488 23.69 4.58 12.75
C LEU A 488 23.94 3.42 13.72
N LEU A 489 23.15 3.30 14.78
CA LEU A 489 23.25 2.14 15.68
C LEU A 489 22.80 0.84 15.01
N LEU A 490 21.79 0.87 14.14
CA LEU A 490 21.39 -0.27 13.31
C LEU A 490 22.49 -0.65 12.30
N PHE A 491 23.15 0.34 11.70
CA PHE A 491 24.28 0.08 10.81
C PHE A 491 25.46 -0.50 11.60
N LEU A 492 25.79 0.05 12.76
CA LEU A 492 26.81 -0.48 13.65
C LEU A 492 26.50 -1.93 14.04
N GLU A 493 25.27 -2.22 14.46
CA GLU A 493 24.81 -3.57 14.77
C GLU A 493 25.00 -4.53 13.58
N THR A 494 24.62 -4.10 12.38
CA THR A 494 24.79 -4.89 11.16
C THR A 494 26.26 -5.16 10.84
N CYS A 495 27.16 -4.23 11.14
CA CYS A 495 28.60 -4.40 10.91
C CYS A 495 29.26 -5.28 11.98
N VAL A 496 28.84 -5.15 13.24
CA VAL A 496 29.44 -5.87 14.38
C VAL A 496 28.90 -7.30 14.53
N ASN A 497 27.64 -7.52 14.16
CA ASN A 497 26.97 -8.81 14.28
C ASN A 497 26.92 -9.53 12.94
N SER A 498 27.96 -10.33 12.66
CA SER A 498 28.07 -11.12 11.42
C SER A 498 27.02 -12.22 11.30
N ASP A 499 26.47 -12.67 12.44
CA ASP A 499 25.55 -13.81 12.51
C ASP A 499 24.07 -13.40 12.40
N LEU A 500 23.80 -12.08 12.27
CA LEU A 500 22.46 -11.57 12.07
C LEU A 500 21.89 -11.99 10.72
N CYS A 501 21.12 -13.08 10.74
CA CYS A 501 20.24 -13.42 9.62
C CYS A 501 19.05 -12.48 9.50
N VAL A 502 18.70 -11.74 10.56
CA VAL A 502 17.55 -10.82 10.60
C VAL A 502 17.93 -9.57 11.40
N VAL A 503 17.86 -8.38 10.78
CA VAL A 503 17.80 -7.12 11.54
C VAL A 503 16.38 -7.04 12.08
N PRO A 504 16.14 -7.17 13.40
CA PRO A 504 14.80 -7.07 13.95
C PRO A 504 14.23 -5.69 13.67
N LEU A 505 13.05 -5.64 13.07
CA LEU A 505 12.32 -4.38 12.79
C LEU A 505 11.83 -3.68 14.07
N ASP A 506 11.84 -4.38 15.19
CA ASP A 506 11.24 -3.96 16.46
C ASP A 506 12.24 -3.32 17.43
N PHE A 507 13.47 -3.00 17.00
CA PHE A 507 14.40 -2.27 17.84
C PHE A 507 13.95 -0.83 18.04
N THR A 508 14.01 -0.39 19.28
CA THR A 508 13.81 0.99 19.70
C THR A 508 15.08 1.55 20.32
N LEU A 509 15.23 2.87 20.28
CA LEU A 509 16.30 3.53 21.02
C LEU A 509 16.02 3.44 22.53
N GLU A 510 16.99 2.95 23.26
CA GLU A 510 16.99 2.84 24.70
C GLU A 510 18.08 3.71 25.33
N HIS A 511 17.73 4.48 26.38
CA HIS A 511 18.68 5.21 27.19
C HIS A 511 19.28 4.28 28.25
N ILE A 512 20.59 4.08 28.23
CA ILE A 512 21.29 3.22 29.20
C ILE A 512 21.13 3.80 30.61
N ILE A 513 21.51 5.07 30.82
CA ILE A 513 21.09 5.86 31.98
C ILE A 513 19.71 6.44 31.66
N PRO A 514 18.67 6.15 32.45
CA PRO A 514 17.31 6.57 32.13
C PRO A 514 17.12 8.08 32.22
N GLN A 515 16.30 8.66 31.36
CA GLN A 515 16.04 10.11 31.28
C GLN A 515 15.63 10.76 32.61
N LYS A 516 14.96 10.02 33.51
CA LYS A 516 14.61 10.51 34.84
C LYS A 516 15.83 10.83 35.72
N ASP A 517 16.99 10.22 35.42
CA ASP A 517 18.22 10.39 36.15
C ASP A 517 19.12 11.51 35.56
N LYS A 518 18.58 12.35 34.67
CA LYS A 518 19.27 13.44 34.00
C LYS A 518 19.94 14.40 34.98
N THR A 519 19.33 14.65 36.12
CA THR A 519 19.88 15.56 37.18
C THR A 519 21.06 14.95 37.93
N LYS A 520 21.34 13.67 37.76
CA LYS A 520 22.51 12.99 38.36
C LYS A 520 23.76 13.14 37.51
N LEU A 521 23.63 13.59 36.25
CA LEU A 521 24.75 13.83 35.37
C LEU A 521 25.32 15.26 35.63
N THR A 522 26.62 15.37 35.70
CA THR A 522 27.34 16.66 35.77
C THR A 522 27.08 17.45 34.48
N ASN A 523 27.14 16.76 33.33
CA ASN A 523 26.80 17.34 32.06
C ASN A 523 25.48 16.75 31.54
N SER A 524 24.39 17.47 31.71
CA SER A 524 23.03 17.02 31.31
C SER A 524 22.85 16.82 29.80
N SER A 525 23.75 17.34 28.95
CA SER A 525 23.71 17.12 27.50
C SER A 525 24.06 15.67 27.12
N LEU A 526 24.80 14.97 27.98
CA LEU A 526 25.18 13.58 27.78
C LEU A 526 24.02 12.61 27.90
N MET A 527 22.89 13.03 28.49
CA MET A 527 21.70 12.19 28.60
C MET A 527 21.22 11.65 27.22
N ASP A 528 21.17 12.52 26.25
CA ASP A 528 20.70 12.21 24.90
C ASP A 528 21.85 11.88 23.93
N ASN A 529 23.09 11.82 24.38
CA ASN A 529 24.27 11.52 23.58
C ASN A 529 24.25 10.08 23.07
N ILE A 530 24.75 9.81 21.86
CA ILE A 530 24.78 8.47 21.26
C ILE A 530 25.50 7.44 22.14
N GLY A 531 26.47 7.87 22.96
CA GLY A 531 27.14 7.02 23.95
C GLY A 531 26.21 6.49 25.03
N ASN A 532 25.13 7.21 25.36
CA ASN A 532 24.08 6.77 26.29
C ASN A 532 22.94 6.02 25.62
N LEU A 533 23.01 5.77 24.31
CA LEU A 533 21.93 5.16 23.53
C LEU A 533 22.32 3.76 23.07
N THR A 534 21.37 2.84 23.10
CA THR A 534 21.53 1.51 22.52
C THR A 534 20.25 1.05 21.83
N LEU A 535 20.31 -0.09 21.15
CA LEU A 535 19.14 -0.72 20.53
C LEU A 535 18.57 -1.76 21.47
N LEU A 536 17.28 -1.72 21.71
CA LEU A 536 16.59 -2.72 22.52
C LEU A 536 15.25 -3.06 21.87
N GLU A 537 14.85 -4.32 21.97
CA GLU A 537 13.54 -4.79 21.53
C GLU A 537 12.43 -4.03 22.29
N GLY A 538 11.41 -3.58 21.56
CA GLY A 538 10.32 -2.79 22.15
C GLY A 538 9.43 -3.59 23.11
N LYS A 539 9.19 -4.87 22.81
CA LYS A 539 8.27 -5.75 23.55
C LYS A 539 9.02 -6.79 24.41
N ASN A 540 8.35 -7.26 25.45
CA ASN A 540 8.83 -8.40 26.23
C ASN A 540 8.73 -9.69 25.40
N SER A 541 9.69 -10.60 25.53
CA SER A 541 9.66 -11.90 24.87
C SER A 541 9.34 -13.04 25.85
N SER A 542 8.86 -14.17 25.32
CA SER A 542 8.60 -15.40 26.08
C SER A 542 9.85 -16.00 26.73
N ASN A 543 11.05 -15.64 26.25
CA ASN A 543 12.34 -16.14 26.75
C ASN A 543 12.84 -15.39 27.99
N GLY A 544 11.98 -14.60 28.65
CA GLY A 544 12.32 -13.82 29.85
C GLY A 544 13.15 -12.57 29.55
N HIS A 545 13.19 -12.12 28.28
CA HIS A 545 13.69 -10.81 27.92
C HIS A 545 12.64 -9.75 28.22
N THR A 546 13.04 -8.67 28.87
CA THR A 546 12.18 -7.51 29.16
C THR A 546 12.54 -6.40 28.19
N GLY A 547 11.58 -6.01 27.33
CA GLY A 547 11.78 -4.99 26.30
C GLY A 547 11.77 -3.56 26.86
N ASN A 548 12.08 -2.61 26.00
CA ASN A 548 12.20 -1.18 26.32
C ASN A 548 10.92 -0.60 26.92
N CYS A 549 9.73 -1.04 26.49
CA CYS A 549 8.45 -0.61 27.07
C CYS A 549 8.37 -0.80 28.60
N SER A 550 9.05 -1.82 29.14
CA SER A 550 9.05 -2.15 30.57
C SER A 550 10.30 -1.67 31.30
N LEU A 551 11.42 -1.47 30.57
CA LEU A 551 12.74 -1.16 31.15
C LEU A 551 13.12 0.31 31.08
N GLY A 552 12.56 1.10 30.18
CA GLY A 552 13.05 2.44 29.85
C GLY A 552 13.32 3.37 31.02
N SER A 553 12.57 3.24 32.13
CA SER A 553 12.78 4.06 33.35
C SER A 553 13.60 3.37 34.45
N LYS A 554 14.08 2.13 34.23
CA LYS A 554 14.84 1.38 35.26
C LYS A 554 16.32 1.75 35.25
N PRO A 555 17.00 1.63 36.40
CA PRO A 555 18.46 1.87 36.45
C PRO A 555 19.22 0.77 35.72
N TYR A 556 20.47 1.04 35.33
CA TYR A 556 21.34 0.13 34.58
C TYR A 556 21.46 -1.25 35.25
N SER A 557 21.62 -1.29 36.56
CA SER A 557 21.72 -2.56 37.33
C SER A 557 20.53 -3.52 37.08
N ILE A 558 19.33 -2.99 36.86
CA ILE A 558 18.17 -3.80 36.50
C ILE A 558 18.16 -4.12 35.00
N LYS A 559 18.55 -3.16 34.16
CA LYS A 559 18.58 -3.32 32.70
C LYS A 559 19.60 -4.37 32.25
N LYS A 560 20.74 -4.49 32.94
CA LYS A 560 21.86 -5.38 32.62
C LYS A 560 21.43 -6.82 32.36
N ALA A 561 20.54 -7.36 33.20
CA ALA A 561 20.04 -8.74 33.03
C ALA A 561 19.25 -8.94 31.72
N SER A 562 18.51 -7.93 31.28
CA SER A 562 17.79 -7.94 30.00
C SER A 562 18.72 -7.69 28.82
N TYR A 563 19.69 -6.81 28.96
CA TYR A 563 20.69 -6.53 27.93
C TYR A 563 21.47 -7.79 27.54
N LYS A 564 21.80 -8.63 28.53
CA LYS A 564 22.45 -9.93 28.30
C LYS A 564 21.63 -10.89 27.43
N LYS A 565 20.31 -10.72 27.38
CA LYS A 565 19.39 -11.55 26.62
C LYS A 565 18.91 -10.88 25.32
N SER A 566 19.35 -9.66 25.03
CA SER A 566 19.00 -8.94 23.80
C SER A 566 19.61 -9.63 22.58
N CYS A 567 18.92 -9.60 21.47
CA CYS A 567 19.48 -10.04 20.20
C CYS A 567 20.35 -8.96 19.54
N ALA A 568 20.34 -7.70 20.05
CA ALA A 568 21.27 -6.68 19.63
C ALA A 568 22.64 -6.88 20.29
N ARG A 569 23.66 -7.19 19.49
CA ARG A 569 25.01 -7.46 19.99
C ARG A 569 25.67 -6.24 20.63
N ILE A 570 25.40 -5.05 20.09
CA ILE A 570 25.87 -3.80 20.70
C ILE A 570 25.27 -3.56 22.08
N THR A 571 24.07 -4.09 22.35
CA THR A 571 23.41 -4.02 23.67
C THR A 571 23.88 -5.14 24.59
N MET A 572 24.02 -6.35 24.04
CA MET A 572 24.52 -7.48 24.80
C MET A 572 25.94 -7.21 25.35
N LYS A 573 26.83 -6.62 24.53
CA LYS A 573 28.17 -6.22 24.93
C LYS A 573 28.19 -5.28 26.13
N LEU A 574 27.21 -4.39 26.28
CA LEU A 574 27.11 -3.51 27.45
C LEU A 574 27.05 -4.31 28.77
N SER A 575 26.33 -5.44 28.75
CA SER A 575 26.22 -6.28 29.95
C SER A 575 27.53 -7.00 30.30
N ASP A 576 28.40 -7.23 29.33
CA ASP A 576 29.67 -7.92 29.50
C ASP A 576 30.81 -6.93 29.85
N GLU A 577 30.79 -5.73 29.26
CA GLU A 577 31.86 -4.76 29.37
C GLU A 577 31.73 -3.83 30.61
N TYR A 578 30.48 -3.61 31.08
CA TYR A 578 30.20 -2.67 32.16
C TYR A 578 29.56 -3.34 33.37
N GLU A 579 30.16 -3.26 34.53
CA GLU A 579 29.51 -3.68 35.79
C GLU A 579 28.52 -2.62 36.27
N THR A 580 28.93 -1.37 36.24
CA THR A 580 28.12 -0.15 36.43
C THR A 580 28.21 0.67 35.16
N PHE A 581 27.29 1.62 34.97
CA PHE A 581 27.33 2.51 33.81
C PHE A 581 27.10 3.95 34.27
N GLU A 582 28.12 4.77 34.12
CA GLU A 582 28.20 6.12 34.67
C GLU A 582 28.52 7.15 33.57
N GLU A 583 28.62 8.45 33.93
CA GLU A 583 28.84 9.55 32.99
C GLU A 583 30.12 9.37 32.15
N ASN A 584 31.22 8.94 32.79
CA ASN A 584 32.49 8.69 32.08
C ASN A 584 32.38 7.53 31.06
N ASP A 585 31.52 6.56 31.33
CA ASP A 585 31.28 5.44 30.40
C ASP A 585 30.53 5.91 29.16
N ILE A 586 29.65 6.92 29.27
CA ILE A 586 29.00 7.55 28.11
C ILE A 586 30.05 8.13 27.17
N LEU A 587 31.02 8.88 27.70
CA LEU A 587 32.07 9.51 26.89
C LEU A 587 32.97 8.47 26.22
N LYS A 588 33.42 7.45 26.97
CA LYS A 588 34.23 6.36 26.45
C LYS A 588 33.50 5.63 25.34
N ARG A 589 32.25 5.26 25.58
CA ARG A 589 31.42 4.53 24.58
C ARG A 589 31.10 5.40 23.36
N ASN A 590 30.92 6.72 23.54
CA ASN A 590 30.78 7.63 22.41
C ASN A 590 31.99 7.54 21.48
N GLU A 591 33.23 7.62 22.05
CA GLU A 591 34.46 7.51 21.28
C GLU A 591 34.59 6.15 20.58
N ASP A 592 34.24 5.05 21.26
CA ASP A 592 34.26 3.70 20.68
C ASP A 592 33.28 3.56 19.50
N ILE A 593 32.05 4.05 19.66
CA ILE A 593 31.05 4.07 18.60
C ILE A 593 31.53 4.89 17.40
N VAL A 594 32.06 6.08 17.64
CA VAL A 594 32.55 6.97 16.60
C VAL A 594 33.69 6.30 15.81
N ASN A 595 34.66 5.69 16.53
CA ASN A 595 35.81 5.01 15.92
C ASN A 595 35.33 3.80 15.08
N GLN A 596 34.42 3.00 15.60
CA GLN A 596 33.86 1.85 14.86
C GLN A 596 33.11 2.32 13.60
N LEU A 597 32.21 3.30 13.74
CA LEU A 597 31.46 3.84 12.59
C LEU A 597 32.39 4.46 11.55
N ASN A 598 33.40 5.21 11.98
CA ASN A 598 34.40 5.76 11.08
C ASN A 598 35.15 4.66 10.32
N ASN A 599 35.58 3.60 11.01
CA ASN A 599 36.26 2.46 10.39
C ASN A 599 35.35 1.70 9.41
N PHE A 600 34.08 1.46 9.78
CA PHE A 600 33.14 0.74 8.92
C PHE A 600 32.70 1.52 7.69
N THR A 601 32.69 2.86 7.77
CA THR A 601 32.34 3.74 6.65
C THR A 601 33.55 4.23 5.86
N LYS A 602 34.77 3.94 6.31
CA LYS A 602 36.04 4.32 5.70
C LYS A 602 36.35 3.43 4.51
N TYR A 603 35.75 3.74 3.40
CA TYR A 603 35.91 2.93 2.18
C TYR A 603 36.70 3.64 1.07
N PHE A 604 37.02 4.90 1.27
CA PHE A 604 37.67 5.78 0.30
C PHE A 604 38.99 6.32 0.84
#